data_6a170c665618b04b13a47b6382be602a
#
_entry.id   6a170c665618b04b13a47b6382be602a
#
_cell.length_a   1.000
_cell.length_b   1.000
_cell.length_c   1.000
_cell.angle_alpha   90.00
_cell.angle_beta   90.00
_cell.angle_gamma   90.00
#
_symmetry.space_group_name_H-M   'P 1'
#
loop_
_entity.id
_entity.type
_entity.pdbx_description
1 polymer ?
#
loop_
_entity_poly.entity_id
_entity_poly.type
_entity_poly.pdbx_seq_one_letter_code
_entity_poly.pdbx_strand_id
1 'polypeptide(L)'
;PIAAEDVGATVVAALARPSCTRETIELVGPEVMNLRDYLLAWRRWLGFGHVRIVAIPIALARWLAACGDLLGDGPLGRTTMRMLERGNTGATHASAQLRDRLGVAPRTLLHALDETPSHVQDRWHARLYFWLPTLRILMAVLWIGSGVTGWLTSLADMQALTSGGMLSGDTLVMLARLTGTADLLLGVLCLLHWRSRLVLGAMLLMLLGYTLGVGTLWPAQWLEPFGGLLKNLPLIAALAILLATDERR
;
A
#
# COMPACT_ATOMS: atom_id res chain seq x y z
N PRO A 1 22.89 -11.31 -1.91
CA PRO A 1 21.71 -11.42 -2.75
C PRO A 1 21.89 -12.44 -3.86
N ILE A 2 20.80 -13.00 -4.41
CA ILE A 2 20.78 -13.91 -5.56
C ILE A 2 19.62 -13.48 -6.46
N ALA A 3 19.81 -13.51 -7.78
CA ALA A 3 18.77 -13.18 -8.75
C ALA A 3 17.72 -14.31 -8.86
N ALA A 4 16.47 -13.97 -9.12
CA ALA A 4 15.38 -14.95 -9.21
C ALA A 4 15.61 -15.97 -10.35
N GLU A 5 16.17 -15.52 -11.46
CA GLU A 5 16.52 -16.36 -12.61
C GLU A 5 17.60 -17.39 -12.24
N ASP A 6 18.60 -16.98 -11.42
CA ASP A 6 19.66 -17.89 -10.95
C ASP A 6 19.11 -18.94 -9.97
N VAL A 7 18.10 -18.56 -9.16
CA VAL A 7 17.33 -19.52 -8.34
C VAL A 7 16.62 -20.52 -9.24
N GLY A 8 15.90 -20.04 -10.27
CA GLY A 8 15.21 -20.89 -11.25
C GLY A 8 16.17 -21.85 -11.95
N ALA A 9 17.30 -21.34 -12.45
CA ALA A 9 18.33 -22.15 -13.09
C ALA A 9 18.90 -23.23 -12.15
N THR A 10 19.10 -22.87 -10.87
CA THR A 10 19.58 -23.82 -9.86
C THR A 10 18.57 -24.93 -9.58
N VAL A 11 17.28 -24.59 -9.46
CA VAL A 11 16.20 -25.58 -9.28
C VAL A 11 16.14 -26.55 -10.46
N VAL A 12 16.17 -26.04 -11.69
CA VAL A 12 16.17 -26.88 -12.91
C VAL A 12 17.40 -27.79 -12.95
N ALA A 13 18.58 -27.25 -12.66
CA ALA A 13 19.80 -28.04 -12.63
C ALA A 13 19.80 -29.11 -11.54
N ALA A 14 19.25 -28.84 -10.37
CA ALA A 14 19.12 -29.80 -9.27
C ALA A 14 18.12 -30.93 -9.60
N LEU A 15 16.99 -30.62 -10.21
CA LEU A 15 16.00 -31.60 -10.64
C LEU A 15 16.54 -32.54 -11.74
N ALA A 16 17.44 -32.04 -12.59
CA ALA A 16 18.06 -32.85 -13.65
C ALA A 16 19.15 -33.81 -13.13
N ARG A 17 19.56 -33.72 -11.84
CA ARG A 17 20.67 -34.49 -11.27
C ARG A 17 20.22 -35.44 -10.16
N PRO A 18 20.20 -36.76 -10.35
CA PRO A 18 19.82 -37.73 -9.33
C PRO A 18 20.70 -37.64 -8.05
N SER A 19 21.95 -37.19 -8.18
CA SER A 19 22.89 -37.01 -7.06
C SER A 19 22.46 -35.93 -6.04
N CYS A 20 21.50 -35.04 -6.43
CA CYS A 20 20.96 -34.01 -5.54
C CYS A 20 19.72 -34.47 -4.75
N THR A 21 19.31 -35.75 -4.88
CA THR A 21 18.12 -36.29 -4.22
C THR A 21 18.32 -36.28 -2.70
N ARG A 22 17.37 -35.68 -1.96
CA ARG A 22 17.39 -35.57 -0.47
C ARG A 22 18.53 -34.75 0.09
N GLU A 23 19.15 -33.89 -0.69
CA GLU A 23 20.17 -32.95 -0.21
C GLU A 23 19.59 -31.54 0.02
N THR A 24 20.17 -30.82 0.96
CA THR A 24 19.92 -29.40 1.17
C THR A 24 21.02 -28.61 0.48
N ILE A 25 20.63 -27.75 -0.47
CA ILE A 25 21.56 -26.91 -1.22
C ILE A 25 21.29 -25.46 -0.83
N GLU A 26 22.33 -24.76 -0.37
CA GLU A 26 22.23 -23.34 -0.04
C GLU A 26 22.24 -22.50 -1.32
N LEU A 27 21.18 -21.71 -1.50
CA LEU A 27 21.04 -20.78 -2.63
C LEU A 27 21.52 -19.40 -2.20
N VAL A 28 22.73 -19.04 -2.61
CA VAL A 28 23.35 -17.74 -2.26
C VAL A 28 24.00 -17.11 -3.48
N GLY A 29 23.97 -15.78 -3.53
CA GLY A 29 24.74 -15.02 -4.52
C GLY A 29 26.22 -14.96 -4.15
N PRO A 30 27.08 -14.48 -5.08
CA PRO A 30 28.52 -14.46 -4.90
C PRO A 30 29.02 -13.38 -3.92
N GLU A 31 28.17 -12.41 -3.57
CA GLU A 31 28.53 -11.25 -2.77
C GLU A 31 27.75 -11.17 -1.46
N VAL A 32 28.46 -10.84 -0.38
CA VAL A 32 27.85 -10.46 0.89
C VAL A 32 27.73 -8.94 0.92
N MET A 33 26.51 -8.44 1.12
CA MET A 33 26.23 -7.00 1.16
C MET A 33 25.53 -6.62 2.45
N ASN A 34 25.82 -5.43 2.97
CA ASN A 34 25.01 -4.86 4.03
C ASN A 34 23.71 -4.24 3.44
N LEU A 35 22.71 -4.05 4.30
CA LEU A 35 21.41 -3.53 3.89
C LEU A 35 21.50 -2.16 3.21
N ARG A 36 22.42 -1.30 3.69
CA ARG A 36 22.64 0.04 3.13
C ARG A 36 23.06 -0.04 1.66
N ASP A 37 24.08 -0.83 1.36
CA ASP A 37 24.64 -0.93 0.01
C ASP A 37 23.67 -1.63 -0.93
N TYR A 38 22.93 -2.62 -0.42
CA TYR A 38 21.83 -3.27 -1.13
C TYR A 38 20.75 -2.26 -1.55
N LEU A 39 20.24 -1.45 -0.60
CA LEU A 39 19.21 -0.45 -0.89
C LEU A 39 19.73 0.66 -1.82
N LEU A 40 21.01 1.06 -1.70
CA LEU A 40 21.61 2.03 -2.61
C LEU A 40 21.77 1.50 -4.03
N ALA A 41 22.06 0.20 -4.21
CA ALA A 41 22.10 -0.43 -5.52
C ALA A 41 20.72 -0.37 -6.21
N TRP A 42 19.66 -0.77 -5.52
CA TRP A 42 18.28 -0.67 -6.02
C TRP A 42 17.87 0.77 -6.32
N ARG A 43 18.25 1.72 -5.47
CA ARG A 43 17.95 3.13 -5.69
C ARG A 43 18.62 3.68 -6.94
N ARG A 44 19.88 3.31 -7.20
CA ARG A 44 20.59 3.68 -8.44
C ARG A 44 19.93 3.08 -9.67
N TRP A 45 19.57 1.80 -9.58
CA TRP A 45 18.86 1.09 -10.64
C TRP A 45 17.53 1.76 -11.00
N LEU A 46 16.78 2.25 -10.00
CA LEU A 46 15.56 3.03 -10.22
C LEU A 46 15.83 4.43 -10.79
N GLY A 47 17.08 4.87 -10.93
CA GLY A 47 17.43 6.19 -11.41
C GLY A 47 17.13 7.32 -10.44
N PHE A 48 16.99 7.02 -9.15
CA PHE A 48 16.80 8.04 -8.12
C PHE A 48 18.15 8.61 -7.70
N GLY A 49 18.26 9.95 -7.67
CA GLY A 49 19.46 10.68 -7.31
C GLY A 49 19.95 10.44 -5.87
N HIS A 50 20.93 11.22 -5.45
CA HIS A 50 21.51 11.14 -4.11
C HIS A 50 20.44 11.24 -3.00
N VAL A 51 20.68 10.52 -1.90
CA VAL A 51 19.80 10.49 -0.74
C VAL A 51 20.61 10.68 0.54
N ARG A 52 20.06 11.41 1.47
CA ARG A 52 20.59 11.47 2.84
C ARG A 52 20.13 10.21 3.58
N ILE A 53 21.08 9.43 4.06
CA ILE A 53 20.80 8.23 4.86
C ILE A 53 20.74 8.67 6.32
N VAL A 54 19.62 8.37 6.97
CA VAL A 54 19.41 8.62 8.39
C VAL A 54 19.37 7.27 9.09
N ALA A 55 20.32 7.05 10.00
CA ALA A 55 20.31 5.88 10.86
C ALA A 55 19.26 6.05 11.95
N ILE A 56 18.43 5.04 12.15
CA ILE A 56 17.46 4.99 13.25
C ILE A 56 17.94 3.99 14.32
N PRO A 57 17.72 4.28 15.62
CA PRO A 57 18.03 3.35 16.69
C PRO A 57 17.27 2.04 16.52
N ILE A 58 17.94 0.91 16.79
CA ILE A 58 17.34 -0.42 16.62
C ILE A 58 16.08 -0.63 17.46
N ALA A 59 16.01 0.00 18.64
CA ALA A 59 14.82 -0.04 19.49
C ALA A 59 13.60 0.59 18.79
N LEU A 60 13.79 1.71 18.09
CA LEU A 60 12.72 2.35 17.31
C LEU A 60 12.33 1.48 16.11
N ALA A 61 13.31 0.87 15.43
CA ALA A 61 13.03 -0.06 14.34
C ALA A 61 12.21 -1.28 14.80
N ARG A 62 12.52 -1.86 15.97
CA ARG A 62 11.74 -2.95 16.57
C ARG A 62 10.33 -2.53 16.94
N TRP A 63 10.16 -1.33 17.48
CA TRP A 63 8.85 -0.77 17.80
C TRP A 63 8.01 -0.57 16.54
N LEU A 64 8.59 0.03 15.50
CA LEU A 64 7.92 0.19 14.18
C LEU A 64 7.54 -1.16 13.56
N ALA A 65 8.41 -2.17 13.68
CA ALA A 65 8.11 -3.53 13.21
C ALA A 65 6.95 -4.18 13.98
N ALA A 66 6.84 -3.93 15.29
CA ALA A 66 5.71 -4.39 16.09
C ALA A 66 4.40 -3.69 15.69
N CYS A 67 4.44 -2.39 15.40
CA CYS A 67 3.30 -1.66 14.84
C CYS A 67 2.94 -2.16 13.43
N GLY A 68 3.93 -2.50 12.62
CA GLY A 68 3.72 -3.06 11.27
C GLY A 68 2.95 -4.37 11.30
N ASP A 69 3.27 -5.28 12.22
CA ASP A 69 2.53 -6.54 12.40
C ASP A 69 1.05 -6.31 12.78
N LEU A 70 0.75 -5.21 13.48
CA LEU A 70 -0.61 -4.86 13.89
C LEU A 70 -1.45 -4.30 12.71
N LEU A 71 -0.77 -3.62 11.77
CA LEU A 71 -1.40 -2.98 10.61
C LEU A 71 -1.57 -3.91 9.41
N GLY A 72 -1.03 -5.14 9.47
CA GLY A 72 -1.17 -6.16 8.42
C GLY A 72 0.11 -6.39 7.60
N ASP A 73 -0.03 -6.93 6.38
CA ASP A 73 1.05 -7.46 5.53
C ASP A 73 2.07 -6.42 5.00
N GLY A 74 2.52 -5.52 5.85
CA GLY A 74 3.54 -4.53 5.50
C GLY A 74 4.95 -5.13 5.45
N PRO A 75 5.91 -4.48 4.76
CA PRO A 75 7.30 -4.94 4.66
C PRO A 75 8.07 -4.83 5.99
N LEU A 76 7.54 -4.09 6.93
CA LEU A 76 8.11 -3.86 8.26
C LEU A 76 7.36 -4.71 9.29
N GLY A 77 7.79 -5.96 9.48
CA GLY A 77 7.28 -6.86 10.50
C GLY A 77 8.38 -7.38 11.39
N ARG A 78 8.02 -7.96 12.54
CA ARG A 78 8.98 -8.59 13.48
C ARG A 78 9.80 -9.68 12.82
N THR A 79 9.22 -10.43 11.88
CA THR A 79 9.91 -11.47 11.13
C THR A 79 11.03 -10.88 10.29
N THR A 80 10.74 -9.82 9.52
CA THR A 80 11.73 -9.08 8.72
C THR A 80 12.82 -8.51 9.62
N MET A 81 12.44 -7.92 10.76
CA MET A 81 13.41 -7.36 11.72
C MET A 81 14.35 -8.43 12.28
N ARG A 82 13.84 -9.60 12.68
CA ARG A 82 14.66 -10.74 13.15
C ARG A 82 15.61 -11.27 12.07
N MET A 83 15.15 -11.30 10.81
CA MET A 83 16.02 -11.71 9.69
C MET A 83 17.15 -10.71 9.48
N LEU A 84 16.89 -9.41 9.58
CA LEU A 84 17.90 -8.36 9.47
C LEU A 84 18.91 -8.42 10.62
N GLU A 85 18.46 -8.66 11.86
CA GLU A 85 19.33 -8.76 13.04
C GLU A 85 20.22 -10.00 13.00
N ARG A 86 19.69 -11.13 12.59
CA ARG A 86 20.44 -12.39 12.49
C ARG A 86 21.43 -12.39 11.33
N GLY A 87 21.22 -11.55 10.34
CA GLY A 87 21.85 -11.64 9.04
C GLY A 87 21.24 -12.75 8.19
N ASN A 88 21.35 -12.59 6.88
CA ASN A 88 20.87 -13.57 5.90
C ASN A 88 22.02 -13.89 4.93
N THR A 89 23.07 -14.50 5.46
CA THR A 89 24.24 -14.94 4.72
C THR A 89 24.34 -16.45 4.78
N GLY A 90 24.67 -17.09 3.67
CA GLY A 90 24.99 -18.50 3.63
C GLY A 90 26.47 -18.79 3.91
N ALA A 91 26.85 -20.04 3.83
CA ALA A 91 28.24 -20.47 4.02
C ALA A 91 29.18 -19.82 3.00
N THR A 92 30.40 -19.54 3.40
CA THR A 92 31.41 -18.80 2.60
C THR A 92 31.69 -19.44 1.23
N HIS A 93 31.50 -20.74 1.10
CA HIS A 93 31.75 -21.48 -0.15
C HIS A 93 30.47 -21.90 -0.89
N ALA A 94 29.28 -21.50 -0.43
CA ALA A 94 28.04 -22.01 -0.99
C ALA A 94 27.85 -21.60 -2.46
N SER A 95 28.22 -20.39 -2.86
CA SER A 95 28.16 -19.96 -4.27
C SER A 95 29.14 -20.73 -5.18
N ALA A 96 30.32 -21.08 -4.66
CA ALA A 96 31.28 -21.93 -5.39
C ALA A 96 30.72 -23.35 -5.55
N GLN A 97 30.12 -23.92 -4.48
CA GLN A 97 29.46 -25.22 -4.55
C GLN A 97 28.33 -25.28 -5.58
N LEU A 98 27.55 -24.22 -5.75
CA LEU A 98 26.53 -24.14 -6.80
C LEU A 98 27.14 -24.29 -8.19
N ARG A 99 28.26 -23.60 -8.44
CA ARG A 99 28.99 -23.69 -9.70
C ARG A 99 29.56 -25.08 -9.94
N ASP A 100 30.26 -25.62 -8.95
CA ASP A 100 30.98 -26.89 -9.08
C ASP A 100 30.04 -28.09 -9.17
N ARG A 101 28.96 -28.08 -8.40
CA ARG A 101 27.99 -29.20 -8.34
C ARG A 101 26.87 -29.11 -9.37
N LEU A 102 26.36 -27.91 -9.63
CA LEU A 102 25.20 -27.70 -10.51
C LEU A 102 25.55 -27.01 -11.82
N GLY A 103 26.76 -26.48 -11.97
CA GLY A 103 27.16 -25.71 -13.15
C GLY A 103 26.49 -24.35 -13.23
N VAL A 104 25.88 -23.88 -12.14
CA VAL A 104 25.21 -22.58 -12.08
C VAL A 104 26.10 -21.58 -11.36
N ALA A 105 26.50 -20.52 -12.05
CA ALA A 105 27.28 -19.42 -11.49
C ALA A 105 26.35 -18.24 -11.20
N PRO A 106 25.93 -18.01 -9.95
CA PRO A 106 25.05 -16.89 -9.64
C PRO A 106 25.71 -15.55 -9.99
N ARG A 107 24.93 -14.63 -10.57
CA ARG A 107 25.38 -13.29 -10.94
C ARG A 107 25.50 -12.40 -9.71
N THR A 108 26.34 -11.38 -9.79
CA THR A 108 26.36 -10.31 -8.79
C THR A 108 25.08 -9.48 -8.88
N LEU A 109 24.71 -8.78 -7.79
CA LEU A 109 23.55 -7.91 -7.80
C LEU A 109 23.63 -6.85 -8.91
N LEU A 110 24.78 -6.22 -9.07
CA LEU A 110 24.95 -5.16 -10.07
C LEU A 110 24.78 -5.71 -11.49
N HIS A 111 25.36 -6.88 -11.77
CA HIS A 111 25.22 -7.50 -13.08
C HIS A 111 23.76 -7.88 -13.40
N ALA A 112 23.04 -8.45 -12.43
CA ALA A 112 21.63 -8.77 -12.61
C ALA A 112 20.74 -7.54 -12.82
N LEU A 113 21.05 -6.41 -12.14
CA LEU A 113 20.35 -5.15 -12.32
C LEU A 113 20.66 -4.48 -13.66
N ASP A 114 21.90 -4.59 -14.16
CA ASP A 114 22.31 -4.04 -15.45
C ASP A 114 21.65 -4.79 -16.62
N GLU A 115 21.47 -6.11 -16.51
CA GLU A 115 20.75 -6.91 -17.50
C GLU A 115 19.25 -6.61 -17.57
N THR A 116 18.68 -6.07 -16.49
CA THR A 116 17.25 -5.79 -16.39
C THR A 116 17.03 -4.31 -16.05
N PRO A 117 17.05 -3.41 -17.06
CA PRO A 117 16.90 -1.98 -16.81
C PRO A 117 15.53 -1.63 -16.21
N SER A 118 15.52 -0.65 -15.29
CA SER A 118 14.27 -0.21 -14.65
C SER A 118 13.34 0.51 -15.62
N HIS A 119 12.06 0.23 -15.53
CA HIS A 119 11.01 0.88 -16.30
C HIS A 119 10.32 2.00 -15.51
N VAL A 120 9.48 2.78 -16.19
CA VAL A 120 8.68 3.84 -15.55
C VAL A 120 7.76 3.28 -14.47
N GLN A 121 7.24 2.06 -14.68
CA GLN A 121 6.37 1.36 -13.74
C GLN A 121 7.06 1.09 -12.40
N ASP A 122 8.33 0.65 -12.42
CA ASP A 122 9.12 0.37 -11.21
C ASP A 122 9.32 1.65 -10.39
N ARG A 123 9.58 2.77 -11.07
CA ARG A 123 9.72 4.09 -10.44
C ARG A 123 8.41 4.60 -9.86
N TRP A 124 7.29 4.39 -10.55
CA TRP A 124 5.97 4.75 -10.04
C TRP A 124 5.60 3.89 -8.84
N HIS A 125 5.81 2.58 -8.93
CA HIS A 125 5.58 1.68 -7.79
C HIS A 125 6.37 2.11 -6.56
N ALA A 126 7.68 2.35 -6.72
CA ALA A 126 8.53 2.80 -5.62
C ALA A 126 8.09 4.15 -5.00
N ARG A 127 7.64 5.11 -5.83
CA ARG A 127 7.15 6.42 -5.35
C ARG A 127 5.79 6.32 -4.66
N LEU A 128 4.89 5.51 -5.18
CA LEU A 128 3.52 5.39 -4.68
C LEU A 128 3.39 4.42 -3.51
N TYR A 129 4.43 3.65 -3.22
CA TYR A 129 4.40 2.58 -2.23
C TYR A 129 3.85 3.01 -0.86
N PHE A 130 4.25 4.17 -0.35
CA PHE A 130 3.73 4.72 0.90
C PHE A 130 2.51 5.62 0.71
N TRP A 131 2.33 6.19 -0.48
CA TRP A 131 1.21 7.11 -0.72
C TRP A 131 -0.13 6.40 -0.87
N LEU A 132 -0.17 5.21 -1.45
CA LEU A 132 -1.41 4.45 -1.60
C LEU A 132 -2.03 4.04 -0.26
N PRO A 133 -1.29 3.41 0.68
CA PRO A 133 -1.84 3.13 2.01
C PRO A 133 -2.17 4.40 2.80
N THR A 134 -1.37 5.47 2.67
CA THR A 134 -1.67 6.76 3.28
C THR A 134 -2.98 7.33 2.75
N LEU A 135 -3.19 7.32 1.44
CA LEU A 135 -4.42 7.78 0.81
C LEU A 135 -5.63 6.98 1.31
N ARG A 136 -5.50 5.66 1.43
CA ARG A 136 -6.55 4.79 1.98
C ARG A 136 -6.92 5.16 3.42
N ILE A 137 -5.92 5.38 4.27
CA ILE A 137 -6.15 5.79 5.66
C ILE A 137 -6.86 7.15 5.70
N LEU A 138 -6.41 8.11 4.91
CA LEU A 138 -7.04 9.43 4.84
C LEU A 138 -8.49 9.36 4.35
N MET A 139 -8.77 8.54 3.33
CA MET A 139 -10.14 8.30 2.88
C MET A 139 -11.00 7.68 3.98
N ALA A 140 -10.49 6.67 4.68
CA ALA A 140 -11.22 6.05 5.78
C ALA A 140 -11.50 7.03 6.93
N VAL A 141 -10.51 7.84 7.32
CA VAL A 141 -10.67 8.90 8.33
C VAL A 141 -11.71 9.93 7.90
N LEU A 142 -11.69 10.34 6.63
CA LEU A 142 -12.69 11.26 6.07
C LEU A 142 -14.11 10.68 6.18
N TRP A 143 -14.30 9.40 5.81
CA TRP A 143 -15.60 8.72 5.91
C TRP A 143 -16.08 8.56 7.33
N ILE A 144 -15.19 8.16 8.25
CA ILE A 144 -15.52 8.06 9.68
C ILE A 144 -15.90 9.45 10.22
N GLY A 145 -15.12 10.48 9.87
CA GLY A 145 -15.41 11.86 10.27
C GLY A 145 -16.76 12.35 9.73
N SER A 146 -17.06 12.09 8.45
CA SER A 146 -18.36 12.38 7.83
C SER A 146 -19.50 11.69 8.59
N GLY A 147 -19.34 10.40 8.87
CA GLY A 147 -20.35 9.63 9.60
C GLY A 147 -20.58 10.16 11.01
N VAL A 148 -19.52 10.51 11.75
CA VAL A 148 -19.62 11.11 13.09
C VAL A 148 -20.33 12.46 13.02
N THR A 149 -19.96 13.34 12.12
CA THR A 149 -20.62 14.66 11.95
C THR A 149 -22.08 14.49 11.58
N GLY A 150 -22.44 13.56 10.69
CA GLY A 150 -23.84 13.24 10.37
C GLY A 150 -24.68 12.82 11.58
N TRP A 151 -24.06 12.19 12.58
CA TRP A 151 -24.72 11.82 13.84
C TRP A 151 -24.79 12.98 14.83
N LEU A 152 -23.81 13.86 14.88
CA LEU A 152 -23.72 14.97 15.83
C LEU A 152 -24.48 16.22 15.38
N THR A 153 -24.72 16.38 14.07
CA THR A 153 -25.43 17.56 13.54
C THR A 153 -26.87 17.60 14.03
N SER A 154 -27.26 18.74 14.59
CA SER A 154 -28.61 18.96 15.11
C SER A 154 -29.65 19.16 13.98
N LEU A 155 -30.94 18.97 14.30
CA LEU A 155 -32.02 19.25 13.37
C LEU A 155 -32.01 20.70 12.91
N ALA A 156 -31.75 21.65 13.82
CA ALA A 156 -31.71 23.07 13.52
C ALA A 156 -30.60 23.41 12.52
N ASP A 157 -29.40 22.83 12.70
CA ASP A 157 -28.28 23.01 11.77
C ASP A 157 -28.58 22.41 10.40
N MET A 158 -29.19 21.21 10.36
CA MET A 158 -29.62 20.59 9.10
C MET A 158 -30.64 21.44 8.36
N GLN A 159 -31.62 21.99 9.06
CA GLN A 159 -32.63 22.89 8.46
C GLN A 159 -31.99 24.17 7.96
N ALA A 160 -31.03 24.73 8.67
CA ALA A 160 -30.29 25.93 8.23
C ALA A 160 -29.49 25.67 6.95
N LEU A 161 -28.82 24.51 6.84
CA LEU A 161 -28.06 24.12 5.65
C LEU A 161 -28.93 23.81 4.43
N THR A 162 -30.17 23.38 4.67
CA THR A 162 -31.12 22.96 3.63
C THR A 162 -32.28 23.95 3.43
N SER A 163 -32.17 25.15 3.97
CA SER A 163 -33.17 26.20 3.82
C SER A 163 -33.54 26.45 2.34
N GLY A 164 -34.81 26.24 2.00
CA GLY A 164 -35.30 26.27 0.61
C GLY A 164 -35.36 24.94 -0.12
N GLY A 165 -35.00 23.84 0.52
CA GLY A 165 -35.10 22.48 -0.04
C GLY A 165 -36.50 21.87 0.04
N MET A 166 -36.76 20.85 -0.79
CA MET A 166 -38.06 20.16 -0.89
C MET A 166 -38.30 19.11 0.23
N LEU A 167 -37.31 18.84 1.10
CA LEU A 167 -37.37 17.75 2.11
C LEU A 167 -37.79 18.29 3.46
N SER A 168 -38.65 17.54 4.18
CA SER A 168 -39.05 17.85 5.57
C SER A 168 -37.89 17.62 6.55
N GLY A 169 -37.90 18.32 7.69
CA GLY A 169 -36.86 18.18 8.72
C GLY A 169 -36.64 16.75 9.21
N ASP A 170 -37.72 16.01 9.43
CA ASP A 170 -37.65 14.62 9.91
C ASP A 170 -37.02 13.70 8.85
N THR A 171 -37.36 13.89 7.59
CA THR A 171 -36.76 13.13 6.46
C THR A 171 -35.27 13.43 6.36
N LEU A 172 -34.85 14.67 6.53
CA LEU A 172 -33.45 15.07 6.52
C LEU A 172 -32.66 14.42 7.65
N VAL A 173 -33.20 14.40 8.88
CA VAL A 173 -32.57 13.75 10.04
C VAL A 173 -32.42 12.26 9.80
N MET A 174 -33.47 11.60 9.34
CA MET A 174 -33.42 10.17 9.02
C MET A 174 -32.37 9.87 7.96
N LEU A 175 -32.34 10.65 6.87
CA LEU A 175 -31.36 10.47 5.81
C LEU A 175 -29.92 10.68 6.30
N ALA A 176 -29.67 11.72 7.09
CA ALA A 176 -28.35 11.99 7.66
C ALA A 176 -27.88 10.88 8.61
N ARG A 177 -28.79 10.29 9.41
CA ARG A 177 -28.45 9.15 10.29
C ARG A 177 -28.15 7.89 9.49
N LEU A 178 -28.93 7.58 8.46
CA LEU A 178 -28.71 6.43 7.60
C LEU A 178 -27.39 6.55 6.83
N THR A 179 -27.18 7.69 6.18
CA THR A 179 -25.94 7.94 5.42
C THR A 179 -24.73 8.03 6.34
N GLY A 180 -24.83 8.68 7.51
CA GLY A 180 -23.78 8.74 8.50
C GLY A 180 -23.40 7.34 9.05
N THR A 181 -24.38 6.46 9.25
CA THR A 181 -24.10 5.07 9.64
C THR A 181 -23.37 4.31 8.53
N ALA A 182 -23.81 4.48 7.28
CA ALA A 182 -23.14 3.87 6.13
C ALA A 182 -21.71 4.38 5.98
N ASP A 183 -21.48 5.69 6.14
CA ASP A 183 -20.14 6.29 6.11
C ASP A 183 -19.23 5.71 7.20
N LEU A 184 -19.70 5.61 8.44
CA LEU A 184 -18.94 4.98 9.55
C LEU A 184 -18.56 3.53 9.21
N LEU A 185 -19.53 2.74 8.75
CA LEU A 185 -19.29 1.35 8.38
C LEU A 185 -18.27 1.24 7.25
N LEU A 186 -18.43 2.00 6.16
CA LEU A 186 -17.50 1.98 5.03
C LEU A 186 -16.11 2.44 5.43
N GLY A 187 -15.99 3.48 6.24
CA GLY A 187 -14.70 3.96 6.74
C GLY A 187 -13.97 2.89 7.57
N VAL A 188 -14.66 2.24 8.50
CA VAL A 188 -14.08 1.14 9.31
C VAL A 188 -13.70 -0.05 8.43
N LEU A 189 -14.58 -0.50 7.54
CA LEU A 189 -14.30 -1.62 6.62
C LEU A 189 -13.13 -1.30 5.68
N CYS A 190 -12.97 -0.04 5.27
CA CYS A 190 -11.84 0.42 4.46
C CYS A 190 -10.52 0.29 5.23
N LEU A 191 -10.47 0.66 6.52
CA LEU A 191 -9.30 0.46 7.39
C LEU A 191 -8.98 -1.02 7.60
N LEU A 192 -10.00 -1.84 7.80
CA LEU A 192 -9.84 -3.28 8.00
C LEU A 192 -9.51 -4.05 6.70
N HIS A 193 -9.43 -3.38 5.56
CA HIS A 193 -9.22 -4.00 4.24
C HIS A 193 -10.23 -5.10 3.90
N TRP A 194 -11.42 -5.09 4.52
CA TRP A 194 -12.44 -6.11 4.29
C TRP A 194 -13.08 -5.91 2.92
N ARG A 195 -13.01 -6.96 2.07
CA ARG A 195 -13.53 -6.93 0.68
C ARG A 195 -13.24 -5.60 -0.03
N SER A 196 -11.99 -5.18 -0.01
CA SER A 196 -11.50 -3.85 -0.35
C SER A 196 -12.13 -3.23 -1.61
N ARG A 197 -12.20 -3.97 -2.71
CA ARG A 197 -12.82 -3.47 -3.96
C ARG A 197 -14.31 -3.14 -3.81
N LEU A 198 -15.07 -3.96 -3.06
CA LEU A 198 -16.50 -3.69 -2.84
C LEU A 198 -16.69 -2.45 -1.96
N VAL A 199 -15.88 -2.32 -0.91
CA VAL A 199 -15.94 -1.16 0.00
C VAL A 199 -15.55 0.12 -0.73
N LEU A 200 -14.44 0.14 -1.46
CA LEU A 200 -14.01 1.31 -2.24
C LEU A 200 -15.02 1.66 -3.34
N GLY A 201 -15.60 0.66 -4.00
CA GLY A 201 -16.67 0.86 -4.98
C GLY A 201 -17.94 1.46 -4.36
N ALA A 202 -18.34 0.98 -3.17
CA ALA A 202 -19.48 1.53 -2.44
C ALA A 202 -19.21 2.98 -1.97
N MET A 203 -17.99 3.28 -1.48
CA MET A 203 -17.59 4.65 -1.13
C MET A 203 -17.65 5.57 -2.35
N LEU A 204 -17.18 5.11 -3.51
CA LEU A 204 -17.24 5.89 -4.75
C LEU A 204 -18.69 6.15 -5.19
N LEU A 205 -19.54 5.13 -5.18
CA LEU A 205 -20.96 5.25 -5.52
C LEU A 205 -21.69 6.20 -4.56
N MET A 206 -21.42 6.09 -3.26
CA MET A 206 -21.99 7.01 -2.27
C MET A 206 -21.55 8.44 -2.50
N LEU A 207 -20.26 8.68 -2.76
CA LEU A 207 -19.73 10.00 -3.07
C LEU A 207 -20.37 10.62 -4.34
N LEU A 208 -20.53 9.81 -5.37
CA LEU A 208 -21.25 10.22 -6.59
C LEU A 208 -22.72 10.53 -6.28
N GLY A 209 -23.39 9.69 -5.50
CA GLY A 209 -24.76 9.91 -5.04
C GLY A 209 -24.92 11.22 -4.25
N TYR A 210 -24.01 11.50 -3.31
CA TYR A 210 -23.99 12.78 -2.58
C TYR A 210 -23.76 13.97 -3.51
N THR A 211 -22.78 13.86 -4.39
CA THR A 211 -22.42 14.97 -5.29
C THR A 211 -23.55 15.29 -6.24
N LEU A 212 -24.20 14.29 -6.82
CA LEU A 212 -25.33 14.47 -7.73
C LEU A 212 -26.61 14.86 -6.97
N GLY A 213 -26.94 14.16 -5.88
CA GLY A 213 -28.15 14.39 -5.10
C GLY A 213 -28.16 15.78 -4.46
N VAL A 214 -27.12 16.10 -3.68
CA VAL A 214 -27.01 17.42 -3.04
C VAL A 214 -26.84 18.51 -4.10
N GLY A 215 -26.05 18.26 -5.15
CA GLY A 215 -25.78 19.22 -6.21
C GLY A 215 -27.00 19.57 -7.06
N THR A 216 -28.00 18.68 -7.18
CA THR A 216 -29.26 18.93 -7.88
C THR A 216 -30.32 19.54 -6.96
N LEU A 217 -30.44 19.06 -5.73
CA LEU A 217 -31.42 19.54 -4.76
C LEU A 217 -31.04 20.92 -4.19
N TRP A 218 -29.77 21.20 -4.03
CA TRP A 218 -29.23 22.45 -3.47
C TRP A 218 -28.07 22.97 -4.33
N PRO A 219 -28.36 23.58 -5.50
CA PRO A 219 -27.31 24.04 -6.43
C PRO A 219 -26.34 25.07 -5.82
N ALA A 220 -26.78 25.82 -4.80
CA ALA A 220 -25.94 26.78 -4.10
C ALA A 220 -24.71 26.15 -3.43
N GLN A 221 -24.78 24.87 -3.08
CA GLN A 221 -23.68 24.13 -2.47
C GLN A 221 -22.44 23.98 -3.38
N TRP A 222 -22.60 24.14 -4.70
CA TRP A 222 -21.45 24.19 -5.62
C TRP A 222 -20.62 25.46 -5.46
N LEU A 223 -21.27 26.57 -5.06
CA LEU A 223 -20.65 27.89 -4.97
C LEU A 223 -20.35 28.32 -3.54
N GLU A 224 -20.40 27.40 -2.57
CA GLU A 224 -20.01 27.70 -1.19
C GLU A 224 -18.58 28.25 -1.10
N PRO A 225 -18.32 29.27 -0.24
CA PRO A 225 -17.03 29.96 -0.15
C PRO A 225 -15.83 29.04 0.11
N PHE A 226 -16.04 27.91 0.80
CA PHE A 226 -15.01 26.92 1.08
C PHE A 226 -15.01 25.72 0.13
N GLY A 227 -15.69 25.82 -1.00
CA GLY A 227 -15.69 24.81 -2.06
C GLY A 227 -16.48 23.55 -1.74
N GLY A 228 -17.61 23.64 -1.05
CA GLY A 228 -18.54 22.56 -0.71
C GLY A 228 -18.44 21.29 -1.57
N LEU A 229 -19.31 21.17 -2.57
CA LEU A 229 -19.32 20.01 -3.48
C LEU A 229 -18.11 19.92 -4.42
N LEU A 230 -17.42 21.03 -4.72
CA LEU A 230 -16.23 21.00 -5.57
C LEU A 230 -15.11 20.13 -5.00
N LYS A 231 -15.02 20.00 -3.67
CA LYS A 231 -14.04 19.14 -3.00
C LYS A 231 -14.28 17.65 -3.25
N ASN A 232 -15.46 17.27 -3.68
CA ASN A 232 -15.77 15.88 -4.01
C ASN A 232 -15.08 15.44 -5.31
N LEU A 233 -14.80 16.34 -6.23
CA LEU A 233 -14.18 16.00 -7.52
C LEU A 233 -12.80 15.32 -7.36
N PRO A 234 -11.83 15.88 -6.61
CA PRO A 234 -10.56 15.19 -6.36
C PRO A 234 -10.74 13.91 -5.53
N LEU A 235 -11.74 13.81 -4.64
CA LEU A 235 -12.01 12.60 -3.87
C LEU A 235 -12.52 11.46 -4.77
N ILE A 236 -13.33 11.76 -5.79
CA ILE A 236 -13.75 10.78 -6.80
C ILE A 236 -12.53 10.20 -7.51
N ALA A 237 -11.61 11.05 -7.97
CA ALA A 237 -10.36 10.61 -8.61
C ALA A 237 -9.49 9.78 -7.66
N ALA A 238 -9.38 10.19 -6.39
CA ALA A 238 -8.61 9.48 -5.37
C ALA A 238 -9.17 8.07 -5.11
N LEU A 239 -10.49 7.93 -4.97
CA LEU A 239 -11.14 6.61 -4.81
C LEU A 239 -11.01 5.74 -6.06
N ALA A 240 -11.11 6.32 -7.26
CA ALA A 240 -10.91 5.61 -8.51
C ALA A 240 -9.47 5.08 -8.62
N ILE A 241 -8.46 5.87 -8.21
CA ILE A 241 -7.06 5.42 -8.16
C ILE A 241 -6.90 4.26 -7.16
N LEU A 242 -7.44 4.39 -5.95
CA LEU A 242 -7.38 3.32 -4.96
C LEU A 242 -8.05 2.03 -5.47
N LEU A 243 -9.19 2.16 -6.14
CA LEU A 243 -9.91 1.01 -6.72
C LEU A 243 -9.13 0.35 -7.85
N ALA A 244 -8.51 1.15 -8.73
CA ALA A 244 -7.71 0.67 -9.85
C ALA A 244 -6.40 -0.01 -9.39
N THR A 245 -5.82 0.45 -8.26
CA THR A 245 -4.56 -0.07 -7.72
C THR A 245 -4.75 -1.14 -6.65
N ASP A 246 -6.01 -1.49 -6.29
CA ASP A 246 -6.32 -2.50 -5.28
C ASP A 246 -6.19 -3.91 -5.87
N GLU A 247 -4.97 -4.33 -6.13
CA GLU A 247 -4.65 -5.69 -6.56
C GLU A 247 -4.46 -6.60 -5.33
N ARG A 248 -5.51 -7.31 -4.93
CA ARG A 248 -5.35 -8.51 -4.11
C ARG A 248 -5.12 -9.69 -5.05
N ARG A 249 -3.91 -10.19 -5.05
CA ARG A 249 -3.59 -11.53 -5.52
C ARG A 249 -3.94 -12.56 -4.44
#